data_9f5d157022467fcea1cf1d2646dc8160
#
_entry.id   9f5d157022467fcea1cf1d2646dc8160
#
_cell.length_a   1.000
_cell.length_b   1.000
_cell.length_c   1.000
_cell.angle_alpha   90.00
_cell.angle_beta   90.00
_cell.angle_gamma   90.00
#
_symmetry.space_group_name_H-M   'P 1'
#
loop_
_entity.id
_entity.type
_entity.pdbx_description
1 polymer ?
#
loop_
_entity_poly.entity_id
_entity_poly.type
_entity_poly.pdbx_seq_one_letter_code
_entity_poly.pdbx_strand_id
1 'polypeptide(L)'
;NMGINSKEAGESASYYTLLNNYYVEGIIQRGAIPVIVTATPLGFSSSQYPYNASTGKFTVNRGTGAHNGDLRKIAQSHNLNIIELGYYFEDYFNSLTAEDVAAYNAENGTSFTSQVELVKSWYGDHNHYKQYLADKIGSYILDSVSKIAGGSTNFNQANDTHINEQ
;
A
#
# COMPACT_ATOMS: atom_id res chain seq x y z
N ASN A 1 -5.32 -7.66 -4.41
CA ASN A 1 -4.64 -7.53 -3.12
C ASN A 1 -4.67 -8.87 -2.36
N MET A 2 -3.81 -9.80 -2.73
CA MET A 2 -3.78 -11.15 -2.14
C MET A 2 -3.13 -11.20 -0.74
N GLY A 3 -2.33 -10.21 -0.39
CA GLY A 3 -1.52 -10.25 0.84
C GLY A 3 -2.31 -10.05 2.15
N ILE A 4 -3.38 -9.27 2.15
CA ILE A 4 -4.14 -8.96 3.37
C ILE A 4 -4.84 -10.22 3.91
N ASN A 5 -5.60 -10.91 3.06
CA ASN A 5 -6.36 -12.09 3.47
C ASN A 5 -5.44 -13.25 3.85
N SER A 6 -4.34 -13.46 3.13
CA SER A 6 -3.35 -14.49 3.46
C SER A 6 -2.71 -14.24 4.83
N LYS A 7 -2.44 -12.98 5.16
CA LYS A 7 -1.91 -12.60 6.48
C LYS A 7 -2.90 -12.93 7.60
N GLU A 8 -4.16 -12.59 7.42
CA GLU A 8 -5.22 -12.85 8.40
C GLU A 8 -5.48 -14.35 8.59
N ALA A 9 -5.33 -15.14 7.52
CA ALA A 9 -5.43 -16.60 7.58
C ALA A 9 -4.20 -17.29 8.20
N GLY A 10 -3.14 -16.56 8.56
CA GLY A 10 -1.93 -17.12 9.15
C GLY A 10 -1.00 -17.82 8.15
N GLU A 11 -1.17 -17.60 6.86
CA GLU A 11 -0.43 -18.28 5.78
C GLU A 11 0.96 -17.65 5.48
N SER A 12 1.53 -16.91 6.41
CA SER A 12 2.75 -16.13 6.17
C SER A 12 3.97 -16.96 5.74
N ALA A 13 4.11 -18.18 6.20
CA ALA A 13 5.28 -19.02 5.91
C ALA A 13 5.34 -19.54 4.47
N SER A 14 4.20 -19.74 3.81
CA SER A 14 4.11 -20.22 2.43
C SER A 14 3.91 -19.11 1.40
N TYR A 15 3.60 -17.90 1.85
CA TYR A 15 3.21 -16.78 0.97
C TYR A 15 4.30 -16.40 -0.03
N TYR A 16 5.55 -16.25 0.44
CA TYR A 16 6.69 -15.95 -0.42
C TYR A 16 6.85 -17.00 -1.51
N THR A 17 6.88 -18.28 -1.12
CA THR A 17 7.08 -19.42 -2.05
C THR A 17 5.94 -19.49 -3.07
N LEU A 18 4.70 -19.34 -2.62
CA LEU A 18 3.53 -19.34 -3.51
C LEU A 18 3.61 -18.22 -4.54
N LEU A 19 3.84 -16.97 -4.07
CA LEU A 19 3.88 -15.82 -4.93
C LEU A 19 5.05 -15.89 -5.91
N ASN A 20 6.24 -16.24 -5.43
CA ASN A 20 7.43 -16.35 -6.26
C ASN A 20 7.28 -17.45 -7.33
N ASN A 21 7.02 -18.69 -6.91
CA ASN A 21 7.12 -19.84 -7.79
C ASN A 21 5.93 -20.01 -8.73
N TYR A 22 4.72 -19.66 -8.29
CA TYR A 22 3.52 -19.88 -9.12
C TYR A 22 3.09 -18.64 -9.90
N TYR A 23 3.21 -17.45 -9.31
CA TYR A 23 2.79 -16.23 -9.98
C TYR A 23 3.94 -15.56 -10.71
N VAL A 24 5.00 -15.16 -10.04
CA VAL A 24 6.07 -14.38 -10.66
C VAL A 24 6.82 -15.21 -11.71
N GLU A 25 7.34 -16.37 -11.33
CA GLU A 25 8.02 -17.29 -12.27
C GLU A 25 7.09 -17.71 -13.41
N GLY A 26 5.84 -18.05 -13.11
CA GLY A 26 4.85 -18.42 -14.12
C GLY A 26 4.55 -17.33 -15.15
N ILE A 27 4.57 -16.06 -14.75
CA ILE A 27 4.41 -14.91 -15.65
C ILE A 27 5.66 -14.72 -16.51
N ILE A 28 6.85 -14.77 -15.89
CA ILE A 28 8.15 -14.64 -16.58
C ILE A 28 8.33 -15.74 -17.64
N GLN A 29 8.03 -17.00 -17.29
CA GLN A 29 8.11 -18.13 -18.23
C GLN A 29 7.19 -17.98 -19.45
N ARG A 30 6.16 -17.18 -19.35
CA ARG A 30 5.25 -16.85 -20.47
C ARG A 30 5.68 -15.62 -21.26
N GLY A 31 6.87 -15.07 -20.97
CA GLY A 31 7.41 -13.90 -21.66
C GLY A 31 6.79 -12.56 -21.26
N ALA A 32 6.04 -12.52 -20.16
CA ALA A 32 5.49 -11.28 -19.61
C ALA A 32 6.36 -10.75 -18.46
N ILE A 33 6.31 -9.46 -18.22
CA ILE A 33 7.05 -8.77 -17.14
C ILE A 33 6.07 -8.49 -16.00
N PRO A 34 6.19 -9.15 -14.83
CA PRO A 34 5.36 -8.83 -13.68
C PRO A 34 5.74 -7.47 -13.10
N VAL A 35 4.74 -6.74 -12.62
CA VAL A 35 4.91 -5.56 -11.78
C VAL A 35 4.36 -5.89 -10.40
N ILE A 36 5.19 -5.73 -9.38
CA ILE A 36 4.79 -6.00 -8.01
C ILE A 36 4.09 -4.78 -7.43
N VAL A 37 3.00 -5.01 -6.71
CA VAL A 37 2.23 -3.94 -6.04
C VAL A 37 2.09 -4.29 -4.57
N THR A 38 2.61 -3.44 -3.68
CA THR A 38 2.47 -3.65 -2.24
C THR A 38 1.07 -3.31 -1.75
N ALA A 39 0.71 -3.83 -0.58
CA ALA A 39 -0.57 -3.50 0.05
C ALA A 39 -0.52 -2.13 0.73
N THR A 40 -1.65 -1.41 0.70
CA THR A 40 -1.86 -0.19 1.47
C THR A 40 -1.94 -0.48 2.97
N PRO A 41 -1.84 0.55 3.86
CA PRO A 41 -2.19 0.40 5.27
C PRO A 41 -3.60 -0.15 5.43
N LEU A 42 -3.81 -0.99 6.45
CA LEU A 42 -5.14 -1.49 6.81
C LEU A 42 -6.04 -0.39 7.39
N GLY A 43 -7.35 -0.59 7.30
CA GLY A 43 -8.34 0.26 7.95
C GLY A 43 -8.44 0.01 9.47
N PHE A 44 -9.38 0.71 10.09
CA PHE A 44 -9.43 0.92 11.54
C PHE A 44 -10.28 -0.08 12.32
N SER A 45 -10.89 -1.07 11.69
CA SER A 45 -11.78 -2.02 12.37
C SER A 45 -11.10 -3.32 12.80
N SER A 46 -9.78 -3.47 12.56
CA SER A 46 -9.03 -4.65 12.98
C SER A 46 -8.17 -4.35 14.21
N SER A 47 -7.70 -5.42 14.88
CA SER A 47 -6.69 -5.30 15.93
C SER A 47 -5.33 -4.80 15.43
N GLN A 48 -5.17 -4.71 14.12
CA GLN A 48 -3.96 -4.27 13.43
C GLN A 48 -4.08 -2.81 12.97
N TYR A 49 -4.50 -1.98 13.87
CA TYR A 49 -4.77 -0.57 13.66
C TYR A 49 -3.55 0.17 13.07
N PRO A 50 -3.71 0.87 11.94
CA PRO A 50 -2.57 1.49 11.24
C PRO A 50 -2.06 2.75 11.93
N TYR A 51 -2.84 3.36 12.83
CA TYR A 51 -2.47 4.58 13.54
C TYR A 51 -1.90 4.26 14.92
N ASN A 52 -0.73 4.81 15.23
CA ASN A 52 -0.09 4.71 16.52
C ASN A 52 -0.33 6.01 17.32
N ALA A 53 -1.21 5.95 18.32
CA ALA A 53 -1.56 7.11 19.15
C ALA A 53 -0.38 7.68 19.96
N SER A 54 0.63 6.84 20.26
CA SER A 54 1.81 7.29 21.03
C SER A 54 2.75 8.15 20.19
N THR A 55 2.83 7.91 18.88
CA THR A 55 3.66 8.68 17.95
C THR A 55 2.87 9.68 17.12
N GLY A 56 1.54 9.59 17.13
CA GLY A 56 0.67 10.41 16.30
C GLY A 56 0.75 10.09 14.80
N LYS A 57 1.23 8.89 14.44
CA LYS A 57 1.51 8.54 13.03
C LYS A 57 0.77 7.29 12.57
N PHE A 58 0.47 7.28 11.29
CA PHE A 58 0.09 6.08 10.55
C PHE A 58 1.32 5.25 10.21
N THR A 59 1.16 3.94 10.10
CA THR A 59 2.22 3.00 9.70
C THR A 59 1.67 1.81 8.93
N VAL A 60 2.35 1.43 7.86
CA VAL A 60 2.05 0.23 7.07
C VAL A 60 2.51 -1.06 7.76
N ASN A 61 3.37 -0.97 8.77
CA ASN A 61 4.00 -2.13 9.40
C ASN A 61 3.06 -2.98 10.26
N ARG A 62 1.81 -2.57 10.43
CA ARG A 62 0.80 -3.37 11.12
C ARG A 62 -0.08 -4.08 10.11
N GLY A 63 -0.17 -5.38 10.22
CA GLY A 63 -1.03 -6.23 9.43
C GLY A 63 -0.40 -6.73 8.14
N THR A 64 -0.28 -5.91 7.14
CA THR A 64 0.25 -6.28 5.82
C THR A 64 1.76 -6.13 5.67
N GLY A 65 2.44 -5.54 6.67
CA GLY A 65 3.87 -5.24 6.59
C GLY A 65 4.74 -6.46 6.29
N ALA A 66 4.42 -7.62 6.87
CA ALA A 66 5.19 -8.84 6.63
C ALA A 66 5.13 -9.28 5.16
N HIS A 67 3.97 -9.20 4.51
CA HIS A 67 3.84 -9.56 3.10
C HIS A 67 4.41 -8.50 2.18
N ASN A 68 4.35 -7.23 2.53
CA ASN A 68 5.02 -6.17 1.77
C ASN A 68 6.54 -6.39 1.74
N GLY A 69 7.14 -6.87 2.84
CA GLY A 69 8.55 -7.27 2.86
C GLY A 69 8.85 -8.41 1.88
N ASP A 70 8.01 -9.44 1.83
CA ASP A 70 8.16 -10.55 0.87
C ASP A 70 7.99 -10.08 -0.58
N LEU A 71 7.04 -9.19 -0.85
CA LEU A 71 6.82 -8.58 -2.17
C LEU A 71 8.07 -7.81 -2.63
N ARG A 72 8.70 -7.04 -1.75
CA ARG A 72 9.95 -6.31 -2.05
C ARG A 72 11.10 -7.26 -2.34
N LYS A 73 11.28 -8.32 -1.55
CA LYS A 73 12.30 -9.34 -1.78
C LYS A 73 12.13 -10.01 -3.14
N ILE A 74 10.90 -10.33 -3.53
CA ILE A 74 10.60 -10.91 -4.86
C ILE A 74 10.95 -9.91 -5.95
N ALA A 75 10.50 -8.66 -5.85
CA ALA A 75 10.82 -7.64 -6.83
C ALA A 75 12.34 -7.49 -7.00
N GLN A 76 13.07 -7.46 -5.90
CA GLN A 76 14.54 -7.35 -5.90
C GLN A 76 15.21 -8.57 -6.53
N SER A 77 14.78 -9.80 -6.16
CA SER A 77 15.41 -11.04 -6.65
C SER A 77 15.25 -11.24 -8.16
N HIS A 78 14.19 -10.72 -8.75
CA HIS A 78 13.91 -10.80 -10.19
C HIS A 78 14.16 -9.49 -10.95
N ASN A 79 14.69 -8.47 -10.29
CA ASN A 79 14.89 -7.11 -10.86
C ASN A 79 13.59 -6.55 -11.49
N LEU A 80 12.48 -6.68 -10.78
CA LEU A 80 11.16 -6.23 -11.23
C LEU A 80 10.84 -4.83 -10.73
N ASN A 81 9.98 -4.13 -11.47
CA ASN A 81 9.39 -2.89 -10.99
C ASN A 81 8.41 -3.18 -9.84
N ILE A 82 8.39 -2.27 -8.86
CA ILE A 82 7.48 -2.31 -7.73
C ILE A 82 6.70 -1.00 -7.63
N ILE A 83 5.40 -1.09 -7.34
CA ILE A 83 4.53 0.03 -7.01
C ILE A 83 4.26 -0.01 -5.51
N GLU A 84 4.88 0.91 -4.78
CA GLU A 84 4.85 0.97 -3.32
C GLU A 84 3.60 1.68 -2.79
N LEU A 85 2.47 1.00 -2.76
CA LEU A 85 1.25 1.53 -2.16
C LEU A 85 1.37 1.71 -0.64
N GLY A 86 2.05 0.79 0.03
CA GLY A 86 2.16 0.81 1.49
C GLY A 86 2.77 2.10 2.00
N TYR A 87 4.00 2.39 1.62
CA TYR A 87 4.71 3.60 2.05
C TYR A 87 4.13 4.87 1.45
N TYR A 88 3.69 4.84 0.19
CA TYR A 88 3.06 6.00 -0.42
C TYR A 88 1.84 6.47 0.38
N PHE A 89 0.95 5.55 0.77
CA PHE A 89 -0.24 5.90 1.54
C PHE A 89 0.06 6.15 3.02
N GLU A 90 1.10 5.53 3.60
CA GLU A 90 1.60 5.90 4.91
C GLU A 90 2.04 7.37 4.93
N ASP A 91 2.89 7.77 3.98
CA ASP A 91 3.35 9.15 3.83
C ASP A 91 2.20 10.11 3.54
N TYR A 92 1.30 9.74 2.63
CA TYR A 92 0.12 10.53 2.31
C TYR A 92 -0.77 10.78 3.54
N PHE A 93 -1.07 9.74 4.31
CA PHE A 93 -1.87 9.91 5.53
C PHE A 93 -1.16 10.76 6.57
N ASN A 94 0.14 10.60 6.71
CA ASN A 94 0.95 11.38 7.65
C ASN A 94 1.19 12.84 7.22
N SER A 95 1.03 13.15 5.93
CA SER A 95 1.15 14.51 5.40
C SER A 95 -0.11 15.36 5.55
N LEU A 96 -1.27 14.75 5.85
CA LEU A 96 -2.53 15.46 5.99
C LEU A 96 -2.49 16.46 7.14
N THR A 97 -2.90 17.68 6.84
CA THR A 97 -2.95 18.81 7.78
C THR A 97 -4.37 19.08 8.27
N ALA A 98 -4.52 19.97 9.23
CA ALA A 98 -5.83 20.46 9.66
C ALA A 98 -6.58 21.20 8.52
N GLU A 99 -5.84 21.90 7.67
CA GLU A 99 -6.35 22.57 6.48
C GLU A 99 -6.91 21.59 5.47
N ASP A 100 -6.23 20.43 5.25
CA ASP A 100 -6.73 19.37 4.36
C ASP A 100 -8.03 18.75 4.90
N VAL A 101 -8.14 18.56 6.21
CA VAL A 101 -9.37 18.08 6.85
C VAL A 101 -10.50 19.09 6.68
N ALA A 102 -10.23 20.39 6.87
CA ALA A 102 -11.21 21.45 6.69
C ALA A 102 -11.66 21.57 5.23
N ALA A 103 -10.73 21.50 4.27
CA ALA A 103 -11.04 21.52 2.84
C ALA A 103 -11.92 20.33 2.44
N TYR A 104 -11.58 19.12 2.86
CA TYR A 104 -12.40 17.94 2.61
C TYR A 104 -13.81 18.07 3.20
N ASN A 105 -13.92 18.56 4.43
CA ASN A 105 -15.23 18.81 5.07
C ASN A 105 -16.07 19.78 4.27
N ALA A 106 -15.49 20.88 3.80
CA ALA A 106 -16.19 21.89 3.02
C ALA A 106 -16.70 21.34 1.68
N GLU A 107 -15.87 20.52 1.00
CA GLU A 107 -16.21 19.92 -0.29
C GLU A 107 -17.28 18.83 -0.16
N ASN A 108 -17.25 18.03 0.91
CA ASN A 108 -18.08 16.82 1.06
C ASN A 108 -19.22 16.98 2.07
N GLY A 109 -19.40 18.16 2.68
CA GLY A 109 -20.45 18.40 3.68
C GLY A 109 -20.27 17.55 4.95
N THR A 110 -19.03 17.29 5.35
CA THR A 110 -18.68 16.49 6.53
C THR A 110 -18.15 17.39 7.67
N SER A 111 -17.84 16.81 8.83
CA SER A 111 -17.40 17.55 10.02
C SER A 111 -16.32 16.81 10.81
N PHE A 112 -15.36 16.18 10.11
CA PHE A 112 -14.23 15.52 10.76
C PHE A 112 -13.37 16.53 11.53
N THR A 113 -12.88 16.11 12.70
CA THR A 113 -12.11 16.97 13.60
C THR A 113 -10.60 16.67 13.56
N SER A 114 -10.21 15.57 12.92
CA SER A 114 -8.83 15.12 12.82
C SER A 114 -8.55 14.36 11.54
N GLN A 115 -7.26 14.30 11.16
CA GLN A 115 -6.79 13.44 10.07
C GLN A 115 -7.14 11.96 10.29
N VAL A 116 -7.16 11.50 11.55
CA VAL A 116 -7.51 10.12 11.88
C VAL A 116 -8.96 9.80 11.54
N GLU A 117 -9.88 10.71 11.90
CA GLU A 117 -11.30 10.57 11.54
C GLU A 117 -11.50 10.62 10.03
N LEU A 118 -10.81 11.54 9.35
CA LEU A 118 -10.86 11.67 7.91
C LEU A 118 -10.38 10.37 7.23
N VAL A 119 -9.18 9.89 7.54
CA VAL A 119 -8.63 8.66 6.95
C VAL A 119 -9.51 7.45 7.27
N LYS A 120 -10.01 7.35 8.52
CA LYS A 120 -10.95 6.30 8.91
C LYS A 120 -12.21 6.30 8.06
N SER A 121 -12.71 7.47 7.68
CA SER A 121 -13.92 7.60 6.86
C SER A 121 -13.76 7.03 5.46
N TRP A 122 -12.53 6.91 4.94
CA TRP A 122 -12.22 6.37 3.62
C TRP A 122 -12.23 4.84 3.55
N TYR A 123 -12.37 4.17 4.69
CA TYR A 123 -12.51 2.73 4.77
C TYR A 123 -13.96 2.32 5.08
N GLY A 124 -14.40 1.22 4.48
CA GLY A 124 -15.65 0.55 4.83
C GLY A 124 -15.50 -0.33 6.07
N ASP A 125 -14.36 -1.01 6.14
CA ASP A 125 -13.88 -1.82 7.26
C ASP A 125 -12.34 -1.87 7.24
N HIS A 126 -11.71 -2.89 7.84
CA HIS A 126 -10.26 -2.95 7.96
C HIS A 126 -9.50 -3.22 6.65
N ASN A 127 -10.17 -3.66 5.57
CA ASN A 127 -9.50 -3.98 4.30
C ASN A 127 -10.27 -3.55 3.05
N HIS A 128 -11.47 -2.99 3.18
CA HIS A 128 -12.25 -2.49 2.05
C HIS A 128 -12.25 -0.97 2.00
N TYR A 129 -11.86 -0.43 0.85
CA TYR A 129 -11.80 1.00 0.61
C TYR A 129 -13.16 1.55 0.15
N LYS A 130 -13.50 2.76 0.59
CA LYS A 130 -14.57 3.53 -0.02
C LYS A 130 -14.05 4.25 -1.27
N GLN A 131 -14.97 4.79 -2.06
CA GLN A 131 -14.70 5.35 -3.39
C GLN A 131 -13.51 6.33 -3.41
N TYR A 132 -13.47 7.28 -2.48
CA TYR A 132 -12.40 8.28 -2.44
C TYR A 132 -10.99 7.66 -2.38
N LEU A 133 -10.78 6.71 -1.45
CA LEU A 133 -9.47 6.07 -1.32
C LEU A 133 -9.19 5.12 -2.50
N ALA A 134 -10.22 4.43 -3.01
CA ALA A 134 -10.09 3.58 -4.18
C ALA A 134 -9.65 4.38 -5.42
N ASP A 135 -10.20 5.58 -5.63
CA ASP A 135 -9.82 6.47 -6.72
C ASP A 135 -8.38 6.98 -6.58
N LYS A 136 -7.97 7.32 -5.36
CA LYS A 136 -6.58 7.72 -5.08
C LYS A 136 -5.59 6.58 -5.37
N ILE A 137 -5.92 5.35 -4.95
CA ILE A 137 -5.12 4.16 -5.23
C ILE A 137 -5.04 3.91 -6.73
N GLY A 138 -6.17 3.94 -7.42
CA GLY A 138 -6.24 3.75 -8.87
C GLY A 138 -5.41 4.78 -9.64
N SER A 139 -5.51 6.04 -9.26
CA SER A 139 -4.74 7.14 -9.87
C SER A 139 -3.23 6.96 -9.68
N TYR A 140 -2.81 6.59 -8.47
CA TYR A 140 -1.39 6.33 -8.19
C TYR A 140 -0.84 5.14 -8.97
N ILE A 141 -1.61 4.04 -9.05
CA ILE A 141 -1.22 2.86 -9.85
C ILE A 141 -1.09 3.23 -11.32
N LEU A 142 -2.07 3.95 -11.88
CA LEU A 142 -2.07 4.34 -13.29
C LEU A 142 -0.88 5.25 -13.63
N ASP A 143 -0.58 6.24 -12.79
CA ASP A 143 0.59 7.10 -12.93
C ASP A 143 1.90 6.30 -12.87
N SER A 144 2.00 5.37 -11.92
CA SER A 144 3.17 4.50 -11.76
C SER A 144 3.37 3.59 -12.97
N VAL A 145 2.32 2.95 -13.47
CA VAL A 145 2.37 2.10 -14.68
C VAL A 145 2.78 2.92 -15.90
N SER A 146 2.27 4.14 -16.04
CA SER A 146 2.62 5.03 -17.14
C SER A 146 4.12 5.38 -17.13
N LYS A 147 4.68 5.62 -15.95
CA LYS A 147 6.12 5.89 -15.79
C LYS A 147 6.98 4.65 -16.09
N ILE A 148 6.56 3.47 -15.65
CA ILE A 148 7.22 2.20 -15.98
C ILE A 148 7.19 1.97 -17.49
N ALA A 149 6.04 2.15 -18.15
CA ALA A 149 5.89 2.00 -19.60
C ALA A 149 6.72 3.02 -20.40
N GLY A 150 6.93 4.21 -19.86
CA GLY A 150 7.79 5.26 -20.44
C GLY A 150 9.30 4.98 -20.32
N GLY A 151 9.71 3.81 -19.84
CA GLY A 151 11.12 3.39 -19.71
C GLY A 151 11.79 3.82 -18.41
N SER A 152 11.02 4.30 -17.45
CA SER A 152 11.51 4.53 -16.08
C SER A 152 11.74 3.18 -15.40
N THR A 153 12.96 2.65 -15.50
CA THR A 153 13.36 1.45 -14.77
C THR A 153 13.48 1.76 -13.29
N ASN A 154 12.98 0.89 -12.42
CA ASN A 154 13.07 1.02 -10.95
C ASN A 154 12.35 2.26 -10.40
N PHE A 155 11.11 2.48 -10.82
CA PHE A 155 10.30 3.65 -10.49
C PHE A 155 10.31 4.01 -8.99
N ASN A 156 10.33 3.03 -8.09
CA ASN A 156 10.31 3.27 -6.65
C ASN A 156 11.65 3.01 -5.96
N GLN A 157 12.61 2.35 -6.57
CA GLN A 157 13.92 2.11 -5.95
C GLN A 157 14.78 3.39 -5.84
N ALA A 158 14.61 4.34 -6.75
CA ALA A 158 15.39 5.57 -6.75
C ALA A 158 14.89 6.64 -5.77
N ASN A 159 13.63 6.58 -5.35
CA ASN A 159 12.97 7.60 -4.54
C ASN A 159 12.47 7.07 -3.18
N ASP A 160 12.61 5.78 -2.91
CA ASP A 160 12.12 5.18 -1.68
C ASP A 160 13.24 5.14 -0.62
N THR A 161 13.16 6.07 0.32
CA THR A 161 14.06 6.11 1.48
C THR A 161 13.84 4.94 2.45
N HIS A 162 12.76 4.18 2.29
CA HIS A 162 12.36 3.08 3.18
C HIS A 162 12.84 1.69 2.73
N ILE A 163 13.47 1.58 1.53
CA ILE A 163 13.99 0.27 1.03
C ILE A 163 15.05 -0.32 1.97
N ASN A 164 15.74 0.50 2.76
CA ASN A 164 16.79 0.08 3.66
C ASN A 164 16.34 -0.15 5.12
N GLU A 165 15.07 0.01 5.43
CA GLU A 165 14.52 -0.17 6.78
C GLU A 165 13.96 -1.60 6.99
N GLN A 166 14.72 -2.64 6.65
CA GLN A 166 14.37 -4.04 6.91
C GLN A 166 15.09 -4.59 8.14
#